data_cf8caad667949b8c3b3e79ac4b89ebfd
#
_entry.id   cf8caad667949b8c3b3e79ac4b89ebfd
#
_cell.length_a   1.000
_cell.length_b   1.000
_cell.length_c   1.000
_cell.angle_alpha   90.00
_cell.angle_beta   90.00
_cell.angle_gamma   90.00
#
_symmetry.space_group_name_H-M   'P 1'
#
loop_
_entity.id
_entity.type
_entity.pdbx_description
1 polymer ?
#
loop_
_entity_poly.entity_id
_entity_poly.type
_entity_poly.pdbx_seq_one_letter_code
_entity_poly.pdbx_strand_id
1 'polypeptide(L)'
;MEALLQQPARLRTDPGVQAHFHASADLYKRWSPQGHLHFGYWRWPMSPFNRRAMLDEMVRQVVRELRARPGDRLADLGCGYGAAARLAAREFAARVEAVTIVEEQAIEGGIEALAAGIDHRVSMRHADFRRTGLADRSIDGVYALESLCYGTGASKADAIEEIARIIKPGGRLALVDGFLLRPPMGNRARMVRTVEEGWALPCFPQREAFIGALAANGFVDIRVRDLSWKVAPCAAHGPFLMVQGWMERRLQGTRLNALEQAHLKSCLLGILLGTQRDLFRYLLITARKA
;
A
#
# COMPACT_ATOMS: atom_id res chain seq x y z
N MET A 1 -8.79 -26.32 5.91
CA MET A 1 -8.26 -25.06 6.48
C MET A 1 -6.77 -24.90 6.25
N GLU A 2 -5.94 -25.95 6.33
CA GLU A 2 -4.49 -25.89 6.02
C GLU A 2 -4.14 -25.64 4.54
N ALA A 3 -5.03 -25.97 3.61
CA ALA A 3 -4.80 -25.74 2.17
C ALA A 3 -4.93 -24.25 1.74
N LEU A 4 -5.38 -23.37 2.61
CA LEU A 4 -5.55 -21.94 2.34
C LEU A 4 -4.28 -21.11 2.57
N LEU A 5 -3.29 -21.67 3.25
CA LEU A 5 -2.01 -21.01 3.55
C LEU A 5 -0.88 -21.82 2.91
N GLN A 6 -0.44 -21.42 1.72
CA GLN A 6 0.82 -21.93 1.18
C GLN A 6 1.97 -21.36 2.03
N GLN A 7 2.62 -22.21 2.83
CA GLN A 7 3.77 -21.81 3.65
C GLN A 7 4.97 -21.44 2.77
N PRO A 8 5.57 -20.27 2.99
CA PRO A 8 6.76 -19.83 2.26
C PRO A 8 8.06 -20.20 2.96
N ALA A 9 9.14 -20.10 2.17
CA ALA A 9 10.50 -20.07 2.67
C ALA A 9 10.66 -18.98 3.75
N ARG A 10 11.43 -19.30 4.82
CA ARG A 10 11.68 -18.52 6.03
C ARG A 10 11.46 -17.01 5.86
N LEU A 11 10.38 -16.50 6.44
CA LEU A 11 10.05 -15.08 6.52
C LEU A 11 11.21 -14.31 7.15
N ARG A 12 11.76 -13.35 6.45
CA ARG A 12 12.51 -12.26 7.08
C ARG A 12 11.46 -11.31 7.66
N THR A 13 10.99 -11.62 8.86
CA THR A 13 10.04 -10.76 9.57
C THR A 13 10.69 -9.43 9.89
N ASP A 14 10.01 -8.32 9.58
CA ASP A 14 10.30 -7.05 10.21
C ASP A 14 9.35 -6.91 11.41
N PRO A 15 9.82 -7.21 12.63
CA PRO A 15 8.95 -7.21 13.82
C PRO A 15 8.33 -5.84 14.10
N GLY A 16 9.02 -4.76 13.68
CA GLY A 16 8.53 -3.40 13.87
C GLY A 16 7.30 -3.11 13.02
N VAL A 17 7.32 -3.52 11.77
CA VAL A 17 6.19 -3.34 10.84
C VAL A 17 4.99 -4.17 11.28
N GLN A 18 5.19 -5.45 11.65
CA GLN A 18 4.10 -6.31 12.13
C GLN A 18 3.48 -5.75 13.41
N ALA A 19 4.29 -5.36 14.40
CA ALA A 19 3.83 -4.76 15.65
C ALA A 19 3.04 -3.48 15.41
N HIS A 20 3.46 -2.64 14.43
CA HIS A 20 2.73 -1.44 14.06
C HIS A 20 1.33 -1.76 13.51
N PHE A 21 1.21 -2.70 12.58
CA PHE A 21 -0.09 -3.08 12.03
C PHE A 21 -1.01 -3.73 13.05
N HIS A 22 -0.48 -4.56 13.95
CA HIS A 22 -1.25 -5.11 15.07
C HIS A 22 -1.79 -4.02 15.99
N ALA A 23 -0.93 -3.11 16.44
CA ALA A 23 -1.32 -2.05 17.36
C ALA A 23 -2.25 -1.01 16.73
N SER A 24 -2.22 -0.86 15.40
CA SER A 24 -3.04 0.10 14.66
C SER A 24 -4.27 -0.53 14.00
N ALA A 25 -4.54 -1.83 14.21
CA ALA A 25 -5.61 -2.57 13.53
C ALA A 25 -7.00 -1.90 13.68
N ASP A 26 -7.36 -1.46 14.89
CA ASP A 26 -8.63 -0.78 15.14
C ASP A 26 -8.74 0.57 14.40
N LEU A 27 -7.65 1.31 14.31
CA LEU A 27 -7.60 2.57 13.56
C LEU A 27 -7.80 2.32 12.06
N TYR A 28 -7.17 1.30 11.52
CA TYR A 28 -7.34 0.90 10.12
C TYR A 28 -8.75 0.36 9.83
N LYS A 29 -9.36 -0.40 10.74
CA LYS A 29 -10.77 -0.83 10.62
C LYS A 29 -11.74 0.36 10.64
N ARG A 30 -11.46 1.41 11.42
CA ARG A 30 -12.21 2.69 11.39
C ARG A 30 -11.95 3.48 10.10
N TRP A 31 -10.71 3.47 9.59
CA TRP A 31 -10.36 4.08 8.31
C TRP A 31 -11.14 3.44 7.17
N SER A 32 -11.15 2.12 7.09
CA SER A 32 -11.87 1.39 6.05
C SER A 32 -12.43 0.06 6.60
N PRO A 33 -13.72 -0.03 6.87
CA PRO A 33 -14.36 -1.31 7.23
C PRO A 33 -14.20 -2.39 6.14
N GLN A 34 -13.89 -2.01 4.90
CA GLN A 34 -13.63 -2.93 3.79
C GLN A 34 -12.19 -3.45 3.75
N GLY A 35 -11.30 -2.89 4.59
CA GLY A 35 -9.90 -3.31 4.71
C GLY A 35 -8.92 -2.65 3.74
N HIS A 36 -9.26 -1.49 3.15
CA HIS A 36 -8.28 -0.67 2.42
C HIS A 36 -7.35 0.05 3.40
N LEU A 37 -6.03 0.00 3.14
CA LEU A 37 -5.00 0.61 3.99
C LEU A 37 -4.25 1.75 3.30
N HIS A 38 -4.82 2.31 2.26
CA HIS A 38 -4.24 3.37 1.42
C HIS A 38 -5.17 4.57 1.32
N PHE A 39 -4.66 5.69 0.77
CA PHE A 39 -5.49 6.85 0.44
C PHE A 39 -6.31 6.61 -0.83
N GLY A 40 -7.48 7.29 -0.90
CA GLY A 40 -8.39 7.20 -2.02
C GLY A 40 -8.11 8.25 -3.11
N TYR A 41 -8.56 7.97 -4.33
CA TYR A 41 -8.49 8.86 -5.47
C TYR A 41 -9.81 9.61 -5.66
N TRP A 42 -9.79 10.93 -5.50
CA TRP A 42 -10.95 11.76 -5.75
C TRP A 42 -11.01 12.24 -7.19
N ARG A 43 -12.19 12.18 -7.78
CA ARG A 43 -12.50 12.80 -9.07
C ARG A 43 -13.92 13.34 -9.09
N TRP A 44 -14.13 14.44 -9.80
CA TRP A 44 -15.48 14.96 -10.06
C TRP A 44 -16.29 13.95 -10.90
N PRO A 45 -17.61 13.75 -10.68
CA PRO A 45 -18.50 14.38 -9.68
C PRO A 45 -18.61 13.61 -8.34
N MET A 46 -17.62 12.81 -7.96
CA MET A 46 -17.61 12.05 -6.70
C MET A 46 -17.68 12.99 -5.50
N SER A 47 -18.53 12.66 -4.52
CA SER A 47 -18.56 13.41 -3.26
C SER A 47 -17.22 13.25 -2.51
N PRO A 48 -16.57 14.34 -2.07
CA PRO A 48 -15.35 14.25 -1.28
C PRO A 48 -15.57 13.65 0.12
N PHE A 49 -16.83 13.51 0.56
CA PHE A 49 -17.20 12.85 1.81
C PHE A 49 -17.38 11.33 1.67
N ASN A 50 -17.44 10.80 0.45
CA ASN A 50 -17.55 9.37 0.20
C ASN A 50 -16.15 8.73 0.13
N ARG A 51 -15.54 8.51 1.32
CA ARG A 51 -14.21 7.90 1.44
C ARG A 51 -14.14 6.53 0.76
N ARG A 52 -15.15 5.67 0.97
CA ARG A 52 -15.21 4.33 0.35
C ARG A 52 -15.08 4.41 -1.17
N ALA A 53 -15.85 5.26 -1.81
CA ALA A 53 -15.79 5.41 -3.26
C ALA A 53 -14.41 5.90 -3.73
N MET A 54 -13.75 6.79 -2.96
CA MET A 54 -12.39 7.23 -3.27
C MET A 54 -11.36 6.11 -3.13
N LEU A 55 -11.47 5.26 -2.09
CA LEU A 55 -10.59 4.11 -1.88
C LEU A 55 -10.72 3.10 -3.04
N ASP A 56 -11.95 2.72 -3.39
CA ASP A 56 -12.23 1.85 -4.52
C ASP A 56 -11.72 2.44 -5.85
N GLU A 57 -11.88 3.75 -6.05
CA GLU A 57 -11.42 4.42 -7.27
C GLU A 57 -9.89 4.44 -7.39
N MET A 58 -9.15 4.53 -6.28
CA MET A 58 -7.69 4.41 -6.31
C MET A 58 -7.27 3.04 -6.84
N VAL A 59 -7.88 1.97 -6.36
CA VAL A 59 -7.62 0.61 -6.87
C VAL A 59 -7.91 0.54 -8.37
N ARG A 60 -9.06 1.07 -8.82
CA ARG A 60 -9.42 1.10 -10.25
C ARG A 60 -8.40 1.85 -11.09
N GLN A 61 -7.92 3.01 -10.60
CA GLN A 61 -6.90 3.80 -11.29
C GLN A 61 -5.61 3.01 -11.47
N VAL A 62 -5.15 2.31 -10.42
CA VAL A 62 -3.90 1.54 -10.45
C VAL A 62 -4.05 0.29 -11.31
N VAL A 63 -5.11 -0.50 -11.13
CA VAL A 63 -5.30 -1.75 -11.88
C VAL A 63 -5.53 -1.51 -13.38
N ARG A 64 -6.19 -0.42 -13.76
CA ARG A 64 -6.35 -0.03 -15.18
C ARG A 64 -5.01 0.21 -15.89
N GLU A 65 -4.01 0.74 -15.18
CA GLU A 65 -2.67 0.96 -15.76
C GLU A 65 -1.95 -0.35 -16.12
N LEU A 66 -2.32 -1.45 -15.47
CA LEU A 66 -1.78 -2.77 -15.83
C LEU A 66 -2.30 -3.26 -17.17
N ARG A 67 -3.43 -2.72 -17.66
CA ARG A 67 -4.11 -3.18 -18.89
C ARG A 67 -4.36 -4.68 -18.88
N ALA A 68 -4.68 -5.22 -17.70
CA ALA A 68 -4.92 -6.63 -17.49
C ALA A 68 -6.14 -7.11 -18.30
N ARG A 69 -6.03 -8.32 -18.80
CA ARG A 69 -7.11 -9.04 -19.49
C ARG A 69 -7.83 -9.95 -18.49
N PRO A 70 -9.09 -10.30 -18.76
CA PRO A 70 -9.77 -11.32 -17.96
C PRO A 70 -8.95 -12.62 -17.88
N GLY A 71 -8.72 -13.10 -16.65
CA GLY A 71 -7.92 -14.28 -16.38
C GLY A 71 -6.42 -14.05 -16.19
N ASP A 72 -5.90 -12.83 -16.46
CA ASP A 72 -4.51 -12.48 -16.16
C ASP A 72 -4.21 -12.66 -14.67
N ARG A 73 -2.99 -13.07 -14.39
CA ARG A 73 -2.49 -13.30 -13.04
C ARG A 73 -1.76 -12.07 -12.54
N LEU A 74 -2.34 -11.40 -11.56
CA LEU A 74 -1.80 -10.19 -10.94
C LEU A 74 -1.20 -10.50 -9.58
N ALA A 75 -0.20 -9.72 -9.14
CA ALA A 75 0.28 -9.72 -7.77
C ALA A 75 -0.06 -8.37 -7.10
N ASP A 76 -0.68 -8.44 -5.93
CA ASP A 76 -0.93 -7.33 -5.00
C ASP A 76 0.11 -7.37 -3.89
N LEU A 77 1.12 -6.52 -3.96
CA LEU A 77 2.25 -6.55 -3.03
C LEU A 77 2.02 -5.63 -1.84
N GLY A 78 1.87 -6.22 -0.66
CA GLY A 78 1.45 -5.52 0.56
C GLY A 78 -0.04 -5.28 0.59
N CYS A 79 -0.82 -6.31 0.27
CA CYS A 79 -2.26 -6.25 0.06
C CYS A 79 -3.10 -5.93 1.32
N GLY A 80 -2.49 -5.94 2.51
CA GLY A 80 -3.22 -5.83 3.77
C GLY A 80 -4.30 -6.90 3.86
N TYR A 81 -5.52 -6.51 4.16
CA TYR A 81 -6.70 -7.40 4.23
C TYR A 81 -7.24 -7.83 2.84
N GLY A 82 -6.52 -7.56 1.75
CA GLY A 82 -6.88 -7.99 0.41
C GLY A 82 -8.08 -7.27 -0.22
N ALA A 83 -8.48 -6.11 0.28
CA ALA A 83 -9.61 -5.36 -0.27
C ALA A 83 -9.38 -4.97 -1.74
N ALA A 84 -8.16 -4.52 -2.10
CA ALA A 84 -7.78 -4.21 -3.46
C ALA A 84 -7.78 -5.46 -4.35
N ALA A 85 -7.27 -6.58 -3.85
CA ALA A 85 -7.28 -7.86 -4.55
C ALA A 85 -8.70 -8.33 -4.87
N ARG A 86 -9.62 -8.26 -3.89
CA ARG A 86 -11.03 -8.60 -4.10
C ARG A 86 -11.71 -7.70 -5.13
N LEU A 87 -11.40 -6.41 -5.12
CA LEU A 87 -11.95 -5.48 -6.13
C LEU A 87 -11.41 -5.79 -7.52
N ALA A 88 -10.09 -6.02 -7.65
CA ALA A 88 -9.46 -6.38 -8.91
C ALA A 88 -10.04 -7.70 -9.49
N ALA A 89 -10.23 -8.71 -8.65
CA ALA A 89 -10.82 -9.98 -9.06
C ALA A 89 -12.28 -9.83 -9.57
N ARG A 90 -13.07 -8.97 -8.90
CA ARG A 90 -14.48 -8.76 -9.28
C ARG A 90 -14.64 -7.91 -10.52
N GLU A 91 -13.95 -6.77 -10.59
CA GLU A 91 -14.22 -5.78 -11.66
C GLU A 91 -13.37 -6.01 -12.92
N PHE A 92 -12.19 -6.63 -12.76
CA PHE A 92 -11.28 -6.87 -13.90
C PHE A 92 -11.17 -8.35 -14.27
N ALA A 93 -11.91 -9.23 -13.58
CA ALA A 93 -11.89 -10.67 -13.78
C ALA A 93 -10.46 -11.28 -13.66
N ALA A 94 -9.57 -10.62 -12.93
CA ALA A 94 -8.19 -11.05 -12.72
C ALA A 94 -8.10 -12.18 -11.68
N ARG A 95 -7.01 -12.96 -11.73
CA ARG A 95 -6.57 -13.84 -10.65
C ARG A 95 -5.50 -13.09 -9.86
N VAL A 96 -5.64 -12.98 -8.56
CA VAL A 96 -4.76 -12.14 -7.74
C VAL A 96 -4.04 -12.96 -6.67
N GLU A 97 -2.71 -12.92 -6.71
CA GLU A 97 -1.82 -13.36 -5.64
C GLU A 97 -1.61 -12.17 -4.70
N ALA A 98 -2.27 -12.18 -3.57
CA ALA A 98 -2.30 -11.07 -2.63
C ALA A 98 -1.34 -11.35 -1.47
N VAL A 99 -0.24 -10.60 -1.40
CA VAL A 99 0.88 -10.83 -0.48
C VAL A 99 0.85 -9.85 0.68
N THR A 100 0.83 -10.33 1.92
CA THR A 100 0.97 -9.52 3.14
C THR A 100 1.94 -10.17 4.12
N ILE A 101 2.68 -9.35 4.88
CA ILE A 101 3.60 -9.80 5.92
C ILE A 101 2.88 -10.09 7.26
N VAL A 102 1.60 -9.74 7.38
CA VAL A 102 0.80 -9.91 8.60
C VAL A 102 -0.13 -11.11 8.43
N GLU A 103 0.07 -12.13 9.27
CA GLU A 103 -0.64 -13.41 9.16
C GLU A 103 -2.16 -13.26 9.33
N GLU A 104 -2.59 -12.47 10.30
CA GLU A 104 -4.00 -12.22 10.58
C GLU A 104 -4.69 -11.52 9.40
N GLN A 105 -4.00 -10.62 8.71
CA GLN A 105 -4.51 -9.99 7.50
C GLN A 105 -4.70 -11.02 6.37
N ALA A 106 -3.77 -11.97 6.23
CA ALA A 106 -3.89 -13.03 5.25
C ALA A 106 -5.09 -13.94 5.55
N ILE A 107 -5.28 -14.31 6.82
CA ILE A 107 -6.42 -15.14 7.26
C ILE A 107 -7.74 -14.40 7.06
N GLU A 108 -7.88 -13.17 7.59
CA GLU A 108 -9.11 -12.37 7.47
C GLU A 108 -9.44 -12.12 5.98
N GLY A 109 -8.43 -11.76 5.16
CA GLY A 109 -8.61 -11.53 3.73
C GLY A 109 -9.06 -12.78 2.96
N GLY A 110 -8.58 -13.96 3.34
CA GLY A 110 -9.03 -15.25 2.80
C GLY A 110 -10.49 -15.56 3.16
N ILE A 111 -10.88 -15.34 4.40
CA ILE A 111 -12.28 -15.49 4.86
C ILE A 111 -13.19 -14.54 4.09
N GLU A 112 -12.80 -13.29 3.91
CA GLU A 112 -13.55 -12.29 3.13
C GLU A 112 -13.67 -12.66 1.65
N ALA A 113 -12.62 -13.23 1.04
CA ALA A 113 -12.65 -13.70 -0.33
C ALA A 113 -13.60 -14.90 -0.50
N LEU A 114 -13.58 -15.84 0.46
CA LEU A 114 -14.49 -16.98 0.50
C LEU A 114 -15.95 -16.52 0.68
N ALA A 115 -16.21 -15.64 1.65
CA ALA A 115 -17.54 -15.08 1.89
C ALA A 115 -18.10 -14.34 0.67
N ALA A 116 -17.23 -13.75 -0.15
CA ALA A 116 -17.60 -13.08 -1.40
C ALA A 116 -17.70 -14.04 -2.62
N GLY A 117 -17.43 -15.34 -2.46
CA GLY A 117 -17.46 -16.35 -3.53
C GLY A 117 -16.39 -16.17 -4.60
N ILE A 118 -15.26 -15.52 -4.26
CA ILE A 118 -14.16 -15.21 -5.19
C ILE A 118 -12.81 -15.78 -4.76
N ASP A 119 -12.80 -16.69 -3.80
CA ASP A 119 -11.62 -17.41 -3.32
C ASP A 119 -10.88 -18.16 -4.43
N HIS A 120 -11.61 -18.60 -5.46
CA HIS A 120 -11.04 -19.20 -6.67
C HIS A 120 -10.24 -18.20 -7.55
N ARG A 121 -10.33 -16.90 -7.27
CA ARG A 121 -9.61 -15.81 -7.97
C ARG A 121 -8.64 -15.04 -7.09
N VAL A 122 -8.78 -15.09 -5.78
CA VAL A 122 -7.93 -14.35 -4.83
C VAL A 122 -7.24 -15.33 -3.91
N SER A 123 -5.93 -15.44 -4.03
CA SER A 123 -5.07 -16.25 -3.17
C SER A 123 -4.34 -15.34 -2.20
N MET A 124 -4.67 -15.42 -0.92
CA MET A 124 -3.96 -14.66 0.14
C MET A 124 -2.70 -15.41 0.54
N ARG A 125 -1.56 -14.69 0.61
CA ARG A 125 -0.26 -15.21 1.00
C ARG A 125 0.30 -14.47 2.20
N HIS A 126 0.64 -15.20 3.25
CA HIS A 126 1.48 -14.69 4.31
C HIS A 126 2.94 -14.79 3.87
N ALA A 127 3.50 -13.68 3.35
CA ALA A 127 4.87 -13.62 2.86
C ALA A 127 5.39 -12.17 2.85
N ASP A 128 6.71 -12.02 2.81
CA ASP A 128 7.36 -10.74 2.55
C ASP A 128 7.35 -10.46 1.03
N PHE A 129 6.89 -9.27 0.62
CA PHE A 129 6.87 -8.88 -0.80
C PHE A 129 8.27 -8.77 -1.40
N ARG A 130 9.34 -8.72 -0.59
CA ARG A 130 10.75 -8.80 -1.01
C ARG A 130 11.17 -10.23 -1.34
N ARG A 131 10.36 -11.22 -0.98
CA ARG A 131 10.55 -12.65 -1.25
C ARG A 131 9.19 -13.36 -1.22
N THR A 132 8.42 -13.16 -2.27
CA THR A 132 7.00 -13.60 -2.34
C THR A 132 6.81 -15.11 -2.38
N GLY A 133 7.82 -15.87 -2.77
CA GLY A 133 7.70 -17.30 -3.07
C GLY A 133 6.95 -17.60 -4.37
N LEU A 134 6.59 -16.59 -5.15
CA LEU A 134 6.01 -16.77 -6.48
C LEU A 134 7.10 -17.22 -7.47
N ALA A 135 6.72 -18.02 -8.45
CA ALA A 135 7.65 -18.49 -9.49
C ALA A 135 8.13 -17.34 -10.38
N ASP A 136 9.33 -17.49 -10.94
CA ASP A 136 9.89 -16.54 -11.89
C ASP A 136 8.96 -16.38 -13.10
N ARG A 137 8.84 -15.14 -13.57
CA ARG A 137 8.07 -14.81 -14.80
C ARG A 137 6.68 -15.45 -14.84
N SER A 138 5.98 -15.48 -13.68
CA SER A 138 4.66 -16.12 -13.54
C SER A 138 3.50 -15.14 -13.48
N ILE A 139 3.77 -13.83 -13.35
CA ILE A 139 2.80 -12.76 -13.09
C ILE A 139 2.70 -11.84 -14.32
N ASP A 140 1.47 -11.58 -14.79
CA ASP A 140 1.20 -10.72 -15.94
C ASP A 140 1.27 -9.23 -15.59
N GLY A 141 0.88 -8.88 -14.35
CA GLY A 141 0.95 -7.51 -13.84
C GLY A 141 1.14 -7.46 -12.33
N VAL A 142 1.89 -6.47 -11.85
CA VAL A 142 2.14 -6.25 -10.42
C VAL A 142 1.61 -4.89 -10.03
N TYR A 143 0.92 -4.81 -8.90
CA TYR A 143 0.54 -3.53 -8.33
C TYR A 143 0.83 -3.48 -6.83
N ALA A 144 0.95 -2.25 -6.32
CA ALA A 144 1.21 -1.96 -4.92
C ALA A 144 0.56 -0.63 -4.53
N LEU A 145 -0.09 -0.60 -3.37
CA LEU A 145 -0.84 0.55 -2.86
C LEU A 145 -0.30 0.91 -1.47
N GLU A 146 0.59 1.92 -1.41
CA GLU A 146 1.23 2.40 -0.17
C GLU A 146 1.91 1.28 0.64
N SER A 147 2.62 0.41 -0.06
CA SER A 147 3.26 -0.75 0.57
C SER A 147 4.75 -0.86 0.28
N LEU A 148 5.20 -0.42 -0.91
CA LEU A 148 6.63 -0.51 -1.25
C LEU A 148 7.50 0.45 -0.43
N CYS A 149 6.91 1.47 0.21
CA CYS A 149 7.59 2.32 1.19
C CYS A 149 8.22 1.51 2.34
N TYR A 150 7.72 0.32 2.65
CA TYR A 150 8.28 -0.60 3.64
C TYR A 150 9.49 -1.42 3.13
N GLY A 151 9.86 -1.33 1.85
CA GLY A 151 11.10 -1.90 1.32
C GLY A 151 12.35 -1.22 1.86
N THR A 152 13.52 -1.83 1.65
CA THR A 152 14.78 -1.37 2.22
C THR A 152 15.38 -0.20 1.43
N GLY A 153 15.88 0.80 2.15
CA GLY A 153 16.57 1.96 1.57
C GLY A 153 15.67 2.89 0.75
N ALA A 154 16.24 3.94 0.20
CA ALA A 154 15.50 4.98 -0.52
C ALA A 154 15.08 4.55 -1.94
N SER A 155 15.78 3.59 -2.54
CA SER A 155 15.46 3.04 -3.87
C SER A 155 14.46 1.90 -3.84
N LYS A 156 14.26 1.24 -2.68
CA LYS A 156 13.45 0.01 -2.54
C LYS A 156 13.91 -1.11 -3.49
N ALA A 157 15.21 -1.19 -3.70
CA ALA A 157 15.81 -2.10 -4.70
C ALA A 157 15.44 -3.55 -4.46
N ASP A 158 15.42 -4.00 -3.20
CA ASP A 158 15.03 -5.37 -2.81
C ASP A 158 13.61 -5.76 -3.28
N ALA A 159 12.65 -4.84 -3.13
CA ALA A 159 11.29 -5.06 -3.63
C ALA A 159 11.24 -5.03 -5.16
N ILE A 160 11.98 -4.12 -5.80
CA ILE A 160 12.03 -3.99 -7.26
C ILE A 160 12.67 -5.23 -7.89
N GLU A 161 13.73 -5.79 -7.30
CA GLU A 161 14.37 -7.03 -7.72
C GLU A 161 13.39 -8.21 -7.70
N GLU A 162 12.62 -8.35 -6.62
CA GLU A 162 11.61 -9.39 -6.54
C GLU A 162 10.49 -9.19 -7.58
N ILE A 163 10.01 -7.95 -7.75
CA ILE A 163 9.03 -7.63 -8.80
C ILE A 163 9.60 -8.00 -10.18
N ALA A 164 10.85 -7.64 -10.47
CA ALA A 164 11.49 -7.94 -11.73
C ALA A 164 11.65 -9.45 -11.99
N ARG A 165 11.82 -10.25 -10.92
CA ARG A 165 11.92 -11.70 -10.99
C ARG A 165 10.58 -12.36 -11.32
N ILE A 166 9.49 -11.95 -10.64
CA ILE A 166 8.19 -12.62 -10.75
C ILE A 166 7.40 -12.19 -11.98
N ILE A 167 7.61 -10.96 -12.49
CA ILE A 167 6.85 -10.42 -13.61
C ILE A 167 7.34 -11.00 -14.94
N LYS A 168 6.41 -11.31 -15.83
CA LYS A 168 6.72 -11.78 -17.19
C LYS A 168 7.34 -10.66 -18.03
N PRO A 169 8.18 -10.98 -19.04
CA PRO A 169 8.53 -10.02 -20.09
C PRO A 169 7.26 -9.41 -20.70
N GLY A 170 7.24 -8.10 -20.91
CA GLY A 170 6.07 -7.36 -21.36
C GLY A 170 5.04 -7.07 -20.27
N GLY A 171 5.12 -7.70 -19.09
CA GLY A 171 4.26 -7.46 -17.94
C GLY A 171 4.36 -6.03 -17.39
N ARG A 172 3.30 -5.55 -16.74
CA ARG A 172 3.19 -4.15 -16.30
C ARG A 172 3.24 -4.03 -14.78
N LEU A 173 3.90 -2.97 -14.34
CA LEU A 173 3.92 -2.52 -12.95
C LEU A 173 3.09 -1.23 -12.84
N ALA A 174 2.28 -1.13 -11.80
CA ALA A 174 1.61 0.10 -11.41
C ALA A 174 1.59 0.21 -9.88
N LEU A 175 2.08 1.31 -9.34
CA LEU A 175 2.10 1.53 -7.89
C LEU A 175 1.76 2.97 -7.53
N VAL A 176 1.22 3.15 -6.34
CA VAL A 176 1.04 4.47 -5.72
C VAL A 176 1.70 4.48 -4.35
N ASP A 177 2.43 5.54 -4.07
CA ASP A 177 3.09 5.73 -2.78
C ASP A 177 3.47 7.21 -2.56
N GLY A 178 3.89 7.55 -1.34
CA GLY A 178 4.50 8.82 -1.02
C GLY A 178 6.00 8.84 -1.33
N PHE A 179 6.47 9.84 -2.07
CA PHE A 179 7.87 9.95 -2.50
C PHE A 179 8.50 11.27 -2.06
N LEU A 180 9.73 11.20 -1.57
CA LEU A 180 10.59 12.36 -1.46
C LEU A 180 11.18 12.71 -2.83
N LEU A 181 11.15 14.00 -3.19
CA LEU A 181 11.75 14.51 -4.42
C LEU A 181 13.24 14.84 -4.27
N ARG A 182 13.67 15.03 -3.01
CA ARG A 182 15.05 15.35 -2.61
C ARG A 182 15.26 14.99 -1.13
N PRO A 183 16.49 14.84 -0.67
CA PRO A 183 16.77 14.64 0.76
C PRO A 183 16.23 15.81 1.60
N PRO A 184 15.52 15.54 2.71
CA PRO A 184 15.04 16.59 3.59
C PRO A 184 16.17 17.14 4.44
N MET A 185 16.12 18.45 4.79
CA MET A 185 17.12 19.13 5.62
C MET A 185 16.48 19.85 6.82
N GLY A 186 17.24 20.03 7.89
CA GLY A 186 16.84 20.82 9.04
C GLY A 186 15.53 20.36 9.70
N ASN A 187 14.59 21.27 9.93
CA ASN A 187 13.29 20.97 10.53
C ASN A 187 12.43 20.02 9.67
N ARG A 188 12.58 20.09 8.36
CA ARG A 188 11.88 19.18 7.43
C ARG A 188 12.37 17.73 7.58
N ALA A 189 13.68 17.54 7.83
CA ALA A 189 14.23 16.21 8.11
C ALA A 189 13.68 15.62 9.41
N ARG A 190 13.53 16.45 10.45
CA ARG A 190 12.87 16.02 11.70
C ARG A 190 11.42 15.64 11.50
N MET A 191 10.67 16.44 10.74
CA MET A 191 9.26 16.14 10.41
C MET A 191 9.14 14.82 9.65
N VAL A 192 9.94 14.61 8.60
CA VAL A 192 9.94 13.37 7.82
C VAL A 192 10.23 12.17 8.72
N ARG A 193 11.29 12.22 9.54
CA ARG A 193 11.60 11.13 10.49
C ARG A 193 10.45 10.84 11.45
N THR A 194 9.80 11.88 12.01
CA THR A 194 8.66 11.64 12.91
C THR A 194 7.51 10.93 12.20
N VAL A 195 7.27 11.23 10.91
CA VAL A 195 6.25 10.54 10.11
C VAL A 195 6.69 9.10 9.84
N GLU A 196 7.95 8.88 9.45
CA GLU A 196 8.52 7.55 9.21
C GLU A 196 8.43 6.67 10.46
N GLU A 197 8.87 7.19 11.62
CA GLU A 197 8.82 6.48 12.90
C GLU A 197 7.38 6.08 13.29
N GLY A 198 6.43 7.00 13.16
CA GLY A 198 5.04 6.75 13.57
C GLY A 198 4.26 5.85 12.62
N TRP A 199 4.73 5.65 11.40
CA TRP A 199 4.19 4.68 10.44
C TRP A 199 5.08 3.44 10.30
N ALA A 200 6.11 3.30 11.14
CA ALA A 200 7.10 2.21 11.10
C ALA A 200 7.75 2.05 9.72
N LEU A 201 7.94 3.16 8.99
CA LEU A 201 8.64 3.16 7.70
C LEU A 201 10.15 3.15 7.92
N PRO A 202 10.92 2.30 7.22
CA PRO A 202 12.38 2.39 7.23
C PRO A 202 12.88 3.74 6.72
N CYS A 203 12.28 4.23 5.65
CA CYS A 203 12.39 5.58 5.10
C CYS A 203 11.39 5.74 3.96
N PHE A 204 11.02 6.97 3.60
CA PHE A 204 10.28 7.20 2.36
C PHE A 204 11.16 6.89 1.13
N PRO A 205 10.57 6.33 0.05
CA PRO A 205 11.28 6.20 -1.21
C PRO A 205 11.65 7.57 -1.78
N GLN A 206 12.85 7.67 -2.34
CA GLN A 206 13.26 8.84 -3.13
C GLN A 206 12.95 8.58 -4.60
N ARG A 207 12.24 9.50 -5.25
CA ARG A 207 11.74 9.33 -6.62
C ARG A 207 12.83 8.92 -7.60
N GLU A 208 13.94 9.65 -7.65
CA GLU A 208 15.01 9.40 -8.61
C GLU A 208 15.73 8.06 -8.35
N ALA A 209 16.00 7.75 -7.08
CA ALA A 209 16.60 6.47 -6.70
C ALA A 209 15.69 5.27 -7.04
N PHE A 210 14.38 5.43 -6.84
CA PHE A 210 13.39 4.41 -7.18
C PHE A 210 13.30 4.19 -8.70
N ILE A 211 13.23 5.28 -9.49
CA ILE A 211 13.21 5.20 -10.95
C ILE A 211 14.50 4.57 -11.49
N GLY A 212 15.66 4.95 -10.92
CA GLY A 212 16.95 4.34 -11.27
C GLY A 212 16.98 2.84 -10.99
N ALA A 213 16.43 2.40 -9.86
CA ALA A 213 16.34 0.98 -9.53
C ALA A 213 15.38 0.22 -10.48
N LEU A 214 14.25 0.82 -10.89
CA LEU A 214 13.38 0.23 -11.92
C LEU A 214 14.15 0.04 -13.23
N ALA A 215 14.83 1.07 -13.71
CA ALA A 215 15.59 1.00 -14.97
C ALA A 215 16.70 -0.05 -14.90
N ALA A 216 17.46 -0.11 -13.78
CA ALA A 216 18.51 -1.08 -13.55
C ALA A 216 17.99 -2.54 -13.54
N ASN A 217 16.71 -2.74 -13.19
CA ASN A 217 16.05 -4.05 -13.18
C ASN A 217 15.28 -4.36 -14.47
N GLY A 218 15.57 -3.63 -15.57
CA GLY A 218 15.02 -3.91 -16.89
C GLY A 218 13.56 -3.47 -17.06
N PHE A 219 13.12 -2.44 -16.31
CA PHE A 219 11.85 -1.78 -16.57
C PHE A 219 12.03 -0.61 -17.54
N VAL A 220 11.13 -0.53 -18.50
CA VAL A 220 11.07 0.51 -19.54
C VAL A 220 9.70 1.20 -19.52
N ASP A 221 9.52 2.22 -20.33
CA ASP A 221 8.28 3.01 -20.42
C ASP A 221 7.84 3.56 -19.04
N ILE A 222 8.82 3.93 -18.19
CA ILE A 222 8.55 4.43 -16.84
C ILE A 222 7.83 5.77 -16.94
N ARG A 223 6.65 5.85 -16.35
CA ARG A 223 5.85 7.08 -16.30
C ARG A 223 5.53 7.42 -14.85
N VAL A 224 5.57 8.71 -14.54
CA VAL A 224 5.29 9.25 -13.21
C VAL A 224 4.15 10.24 -13.32
N ARG A 225 3.11 10.04 -12.54
CA ARG A 225 1.94 10.92 -12.44
C ARG A 225 1.77 11.40 -11.00
N ASP A 226 1.66 12.71 -10.81
CA ASP A 226 1.40 13.31 -9.50
C ASP A 226 -0.10 13.22 -9.17
N LEU A 227 -0.41 12.50 -8.12
CA LEU A 227 -1.77 12.31 -7.61
C LEU A 227 -2.05 13.09 -6.32
N SER A 228 -1.13 13.92 -5.83
CA SER A 228 -1.24 14.55 -4.52
C SER A 228 -2.53 15.34 -4.31
N TRP A 229 -3.01 16.06 -5.33
CA TRP A 229 -4.30 16.75 -5.25
C TRP A 229 -5.51 15.81 -5.37
N LYS A 230 -5.29 14.64 -5.96
CA LYS A 230 -6.33 13.61 -6.07
C LYS A 230 -6.54 12.83 -4.78
N VAL A 231 -5.50 12.72 -3.95
CA VAL A 231 -5.59 12.05 -2.63
C VAL A 231 -5.94 13.02 -1.50
N ALA A 232 -5.73 14.32 -1.68
CA ALA A 232 -5.93 15.33 -0.64
C ALA A 232 -7.34 15.28 0.01
N PRO A 233 -8.46 15.16 -0.75
CA PRO A 233 -9.79 15.03 -0.13
C PRO A 233 -9.92 13.79 0.76
N CYS A 234 -9.37 12.67 0.33
CA CYS A 234 -9.38 11.44 1.15
C CYS A 234 -8.50 11.59 2.39
N ALA A 235 -7.29 12.13 2.25
CA ALA A 235 -6.35 12.34 3.35
C ALA A 235 -6.94 13.26 4.44
N ALA A 236 -7.76 14.25 4.06
CA ALA A 236 -8.42 15.17 4.99
C ALA A 236 -9.39 14.45 5.97
N HIS A 237 -9.84 13.24 5.66
CA HIS A 237 -10.64 12.44 6.60
C HIS A 237 -9.82 11.90 7.77
N GLY A 238 -8.49 11.75 7.63
CA GLY A 238 -7.62 11.17 8.65
C GLY A 238 -7.71 11.92 9.98
N PRO A 239 -7.43 13.24 10.06
CA PRO A 239 -7.52 14.02 11.28
C PRO A 239 -8.89 13.96 11.94
N PHE A 240 -9.96 14.00 11.15
CA PHE A 240 -11.33 13.94 11.67
C PHE A 240 -11.59 12.63 12.41
N LEU A 241 -11.24 11.49 11.78
CA LEU A 241 -11.39 10.17 12.40
C LEU A 241 -10.53 10.00 13.66
N MET A 242 -9.35 10.59 13.66
CA MET A 242 -8.44 10.53 14.80
C MET A 242 -8.95 11.36 15.98
N VAL A 243 -9.46 12.57 15.72
CA VAL A 243 -10.09 13.40 16.75
C VAL A 243 -11.32 12.70 17.32
N GLN A 244 -12.16 12.12 16.45
CA GLN A 244 -13.31 11.34 16.89
C GLN A 244 -12.89 10.16 17.79
N GLY A 245 -11.92 9.35 17.38
CA GLY A 245 -11.41 8.24 18.18
C GLY A 245 -10.80 8.70 19.52
N TRP A 246 -10.10 9.83 19.53
CA TRP A 246 -9.56 10.43 20.74
C TRP A 246 -10.68 10.89 21.70
N MET A 247 -11.71 11.55 21.17
CA MET A 247 -12.87 12.00 21.97
C MET A 247 -13.64 10.81 22.59
N GLU A 248 -13.92 9.79 21.82
CA GLU A 248 -14.59 8.57 22.29
C GLU A 248 -13.83 7.92 23.46
N ARG A 249 -12.50 7.75 23.34
CA ARG A 249 -11.66 7.21 24.42
C ARG A 249 -11.63 8.09 25.65
N ARG A 250 -11.58 9.41 25.47
CA ARG A 250 -11.62 10.35 26.58
C ARG A 250 -12.93 10.28 27.35
N LEU A 251 -14.05 10.09 26.63
CA LEU A 251 -15.36 9.89 27.26
C LEU A 251 -15.46 8.54 28.01
N GLN A 252 -14.72 7.52 27.53
CA GLN A 252 -14.61 6.22 28.19
C GLN A 252 -13.59 6.18 29.33
N GLY A 253 -12.95 7.32 29.66
CA GLY A 253 -11.93 7.40 30.70
C GLY A 253 -10.60 6.74 30.36
N THR A 254 -10.39 6.37 29.10
CA THR A 254 -9.13 5.75 28.62
C THR A 254 -8.20 6.78 27.99
N ARG A 255 -6.87 6.55 28.13
CA ARG A 255 -5.85 7.40 27.51
C ARG A 255 -5.24 6.69 26.29
N LEU A 256 -4.83 7.48 25.31
CA LEU A 256 -4.03 6.95 24.21
C LEU A 256 -2.70 6.43 24.75
N ASN A 257 -2.30 5.24 24.33
CA ASN A 257 -0.95 4.73 24.59
C ASN A 257 0.10 5.48 23.75
N ALA A 258 1.39 5.22 24.03
CA ALA A 258 2.49 5.92 23.35
C ALA A 258 2.49 5.73 21.82
N LEU A 259 2.15 4.52 21.36
CA LEU A 259 2.12 4.18 19.94
C LEU A 259 0.97 4.89 19.21
N GLU A 260 -0.22 4.94 19.81
CA GLU A 260 -1.37 5.67 19.29
C GLU A 260 -1.11 7.18 19.22
N GLN A 261 -0.40 7.74 20.23
CA GLN A 261 0.00 9.15 20.21
C GLN A 261 1.02 9.42 19.09
N ALA A 262 2.00 8.53 18.90
CA ALA A 262 2.98 8.64 17.82
C ALA A 262 2.28 8.56 16.45
N HIS A 263 1.35 7.63 16.27
CA HIS A 263 0.57 7.48 15.06
C HIS A 263 -0.29 8.74 14.76
N LEU A 264 -0.99 9.27 15.77
CA LEU A 264 -1.75 10.53 15.65
C LEU A 264 -0.87 11.69 15.18
N LYS A 265 0.28 11.86 15.85
CA LYS A 265 1.26 12.91 15.50
C LYS A 265 1.74 12.74 14.05
N SER A 266 2.01 11.52 13.64
CA SER A 266 2.50 11.22 12.29
C SER A 266 1.45 11.47 11.22
N CYS A 267 0.18 11.18 11.47
CA CYS A 267 -0.90 11.51 10.56
C CYS A 267 -1.05 13.02 10.36
N LEU A 268 -0.99 13.82 11.43
CA LEU A 268 -1.05 15.28 11.33
C LEU A 268 0.17 15.85 10.57
N LEU A 269 1.37 15.36 10.90
CA LEU A 269 2.60 15.77 10.21
C LEU A 269 2.65 15.26 8.77
N GLY A 270 2.07 14.10 8.47
CA GLY A 270 1.94 13.57 7.12
C GLY A 270 1.10 14.46 6.21
N ILE A 271 0.01 15.04 6.74
CA ILE A 271 -0.76 16.05 6.00
C ILE A 271 0.07 17.30 5.73
N LEU A 272 0.78 17.80 6.76
CA LEU A 272 1.67 18.95 6.60
C LEU A 272 2.79 18.65 5.60
N LEU A 273 3.35 17.44 5.63
CA LEU A 273 4.32 16.97 4.63
C LEU A 273 3.72 16.97 3.22
N GLY A 274 2.49 16.50 3.06
CA GLY A 274 1.75 16.51 1.80
C GLY A 274 1.55 17.91 1.19
N THR A 275 1.57 18.99 1.99
CA THR A 275 1.53 20.37 1.50
C THR A 275 2.87 20.87 0.97
N GLN A 276 3.99 20.21 1.35
CA GLN A 276 5.34 20.61 0.93
C GLN A 276 5.69 20.05 -0.45
N ARG A 277 5.09 20.61 -1.47
CA ARG A 277 5.10 20.13 -2.86
C ARG A 277 6.49 20.11 -3.51
N ASP A 278 7.44 20.84 -2.98
CA ASP A 278 8.85 20.88 -3.38
C ASP A 278 9.68 19.75 -2.76
N LEU A 279 9.16 19.09 -1.73
CA LEU A 279 9.83 18.01 -1.00
C LEU A 279 9.15 16.65 -1.18
N PHE A 280 7.82 16.62 -1.12
CA PHE A 280 7.04 15.39 -1.06
C PHE A 280 5.89 15.39 -2.06
N ARG A 281 5.67 14.25 -2.71
CA ARG A 281 4.52 14.03 -3.60
C ARG A 281 3.98 12.63 -3.47
N TYR A 282 2.69 12.49 -3.64
CA TYR A 282 2.03 11.21 -3.80
C TYR A 282 1.99 10.88 -5.29
N LEU A 283 2.68 9.82 -5.68
CA LEU A 283 2.94 9.51 -7.09
C LEU A 283 2.31 8.17 -7.49
N LEU A 284 1.74 8.13 -8.69
CA LEU A 284 1.51 6.90 -9.42
C LEU A 284 2.69 6.69 -10.38
N ILE A 285 3.38 5.58 -10.21
CA ILE A 285 4.47 5.16 -11.08
C ILE A 285 4.02 3.91 -11.84
N THR A 286 4.20 3.93 -13.15
CA THR A 286 3.92 2.79 -14.03
C THR A 286 5.15 2.46 -14.86
N ALA A 287 5.34 1.17 -15.14
CA ALA A 287 6.45 0.70 -15.96
C ALA A 287 6.07 -0.59 -16.68
N ARG A 288 6.86 -1.01 -17.65
CA ARG A 288 6.76 -2.29 -18.35
C ARG A 288 8.08 -3.04 -18.23
N LYS A 289 8.01 -4.33 -17.95
CA LYS A 289 9.20 -5.20 -18.02
C LYS A 289 9.63 -5.38 -19.47
N ALA A 290 10.91 -5.15 -19.76
CA ALA A 290 11.46 -5.36 -21.10
C ALA A 290 11.39 -6.84 -21.51
#